data_0a9ac8363dbba1fa08d5e3556855cd79
#
_entry.id   0a9ac8363dbba1fa08d5e3556855cd79
#
_cell.length_a   1.000
_cell.length_b   1.000
_cell.length_c   1.000
_cell.angle_alpha   90.00
_cell.angle_beta   90.00
_cell.angle_gamma   90.00
#
_symmetry.space_group_name_H-M   'P 1'
#
loop_
_entity.id
_entity.type
_entity.pdbx_description
1 polymer ?
#
loop_
_entity_poly.entity_id
_entity_poly.type
_entity_poly.pdbx_seq_one_letter_code
_entity_poly.pdbx_strand_id
1 'polypeptide(L)'
;MNTSASLLRLLNIAFLVGLMAGSLTTGISRALIQTPPMTAPSVRPAPPTRDPHTSGYVTALELPDGTNPPANADGNFILGPTHKAEPEASADNGVPQGTVFEFTVDSADSRIYPGIAREANTFGTPDPADPARLMVTTSHPAPYTRHVTVYVPQQYVRGTVAPFIVGADGPDRGLFTTLDNLIAGHRVPVMIAISIGNGGGDAQGSERGLEYDTMSGRYAEFVEKEVLPQVETQYHVKLTKDPDGRATMGGSSGGSCALIMAWYHAELYRRVLTYSGTYVNQQWPYNAKTPHGAWEFHEHLIPNSPTKPLRIWMEVGDRDLLNPNVMRDNMHDWVVANEDMAQVLAAKGYHYQFVFARNAGHVDRAVKQQTLSEALVYLWHGYPSSGK
;
A
#
# COMPACT_ATOMS: atom_id res chain seq x y z
N MET A 1 -7.55 -31.35 -57.34
CA MET A 1 -6.53 -32.38 -57.73
C MET A 1 -5.77 -32.70 -56.48
N ASN A 2 -6.04 -33.92 -56.03
CA ASN A 2 -5.30 -34.85 -55.19
C ASN A 2 -4.79 -34.37 -53.82
N THR A 3 -5.44 -34.79 -52.71
CA THR A 3 -5.44 -36.11 -51.99
C THR A 3 -4.04 -36.54 -51.57
N SER A 4 -3.73 -36.75 -50.27
CA SER A 4 -4.04 -37.99 -49.57
C SER A 4 -3.64 -37.93 -48.11
N ALA A 5 -4.50 -38.52 -47.28
CA ALA A 5 -4.31 -38.96 -45.91
C ALA A 5 -3.59 -40.34 -45.84
N SER A 6 -3.02 -40.70 -44.71
CA SER A 6 -2.84 -42.06 -44.15
C SER A 6 -2.23 -41.97 -42.77
N LEU A 7 -2.89 -42.28 -41.70
CA LEU A 7 -3.38 -43.52 -41.10
C LEU A 7 -2.29 -44.44 -40.50
N LEU A 8 -2.33 -44.51 -39.18
CA LEU A 8 -2.21 -45.64 -38.25
C LEU A 8 -1.21 -46.78 -38.55
N ARG A 9 -0.43 -47.19 -37.53
CA ARG A 9 -0.44 -48.57 -37.01
C ARG A 9 0.21 -48.72 -35.63
N LEU A 10 -0.55 -49.32 -34.74
CA LEU A 10 -0.19 -49.98 -33.49
C LEU A 10 0.66 -51.24 -33.79
N LEU A 11 1.61 -51.54 -32.90
CA LEU A 11 2.07 -52.94 -32.75
C LEU A 11 2.33 -53.22 -31.26
N ASN A 12 1.49 -54.07 -30.68
CA ASN A 12 1.72 -54.84 -29.46
C ASN A 12 2.66 -55.99 -29.78
N ILE A 13 3.68 -56.25 -28.95
CA ILE A 13 4.32 -57.55 -28.85
C ILE A 13 4.48 -57.91 -27.37
N ALA A 14 3.71 -58.91 -26.96
CA ALA A 14 3.88 -59.64 -25.73
C ALA A 14 4.88 -60.76 -25.96
N PHE A 15 5.84 -60.99 -25.07
CA PHE A 15 6.60 -62.22 -24.96
C PHE A 15 6.62 -62.66 -23.51
N LEU A 16 6.05 -63.86 -23.33
CA LEU A 16 6.06 -64.70 -22.12
C LEU A 16 7.18 -65.70 -22.28
N VAL A 17 7.91 -66.07 -21.25
CA VAL A 17 8.64 -67.32 -20.90
C VAL A 17 9.72 -66.91 -19.89
N GLY A 18 9.92 -67.40 -18.72
CA GLY A 18 9.79 -68.73 -18.10
C GLY A 18 10.47 -68.67 -16.73
N LEU A 19 9.96 -69.40 -15.79
CA LEU A 19 10.47 -69.62 -14.44
C LEU A 19 11.88 -70.16 -14.39
N MET A 20 12.75 -69.64 -13.53
CA MET A 20 13.74 -70.45 -12.78
C MET A 20 13.93 -69.81 -11.39
N ALA A 21 13.73 -70.60 -10.37
CA ALA A 21 13.93 -70.31 -8.97
C ALA A 21 15.42 -70.23 -8.61
N GLY A 22 15.85 -69.24 -7.97
CA GLY A 22 17.15 -69.10 -7.33
C GLY A 22 17.08 -68.22 -6.13
N SER A 23 17.01 -68.81 -4.95
CA SER A 23 16.99 -68.07 -3.67
C SER A 23 18.37 -67.51 -3.39
N LEU A 24 18.50 -66.17 -3.44
CA LEU A 24 19.60 -65.47 -2.81
C LEU A 24 18.98 -64.33 -1.94
N THR A 25 18.99 -64.57 -0.66
CA THR A 25 18.65 -63.58 0.37
C THR A 25 19.80 -62.58 0.46
N THR A 26 19.72 -61.48 -0.25
CA THR A 26 20.51 -60.29 0.06
C THR A 26 19.63 -59.31 0.80
N GLY A 27 19.90 -59.14 2.09
CA GLY A 27 19.26 -58.14 2.94
C GLY A 27 19.52 -56.73 2.43
N ILE A 28 18.53 -56.13 1.77
CA ILE A 28 18.53 -54.72 1.48
C ILE A 28 18.04 -54.03 2.75
N SER A 29 18.97 -53.49 3.53
CA SER A 29 18.64 -52.51 4.59
C SER A 29 18.00 -51.28 3.92
N ARG A 30 16.70 -51.21 4.00
CA ARG A 30 15.95 -49.97 3.68
C ARG A 30 16.34 -48.92 4.70
N ALA A 31 17.29 -48.04 4.36
CA ALA A 31 17.51 -46.84 5.10
C ALA A 31 16.20 -46.03 5.05
N LEU A 32 15.50 -45.95 6.17
CA LEU A 32 14.41 -45.03 6.37
C LEU A 32 15.00 -43.63 6.25
N ILE A 33 14.77 -42.97 5.12
CA ILE A 33 14.99 -41.53 4.99
C ILE A 33 14.00 -40.88 5.97
N GLN A 34 14.48 -40.56 7.17
CA GLN A 34 13.76 -39.71 8.07
C GLN A 34 13.67 -38.31 7.41
N THR A 35 12.50 -37.98 6.88
CA THR A 35 12.17 -36.58 6.58
C THR A 35 12.37 -35.80 7.86
N PRO A 36 13.16 -34.71 7.83
CA PRO A 36 13.26 -33.85 9.03
C PRO A 36 11.86 -33.39 9.41
N PRO A 37 11.55 -33.31 10.71
CA PRO A 37 10.24 -32.81 11.15
C PRO A 37 10.05 -31.43 10.53
N MET A 38 8.94 -31.26 9.80
CA MET A 38 8.50 -29.94 9.39
C MET A 38 8.36 -29.11 10.66
N THR A 39 9.24 -28.13 10.85
CA THR A 39 9.05 -27.10 11.87
C THR A 39 7.71 -26.46 11.56
N ALA A 40 6.79 -26.54 12.52
CA ALA A 40 5.53 -25.82 12.43
C ALA A 40 5.86 -24.36 12.11
N PRO A 41 5.12 -23.72 11.19
CA PRO A 41 5.34 -22.31 10.90
C PRO A 41 5.33 -21.56 12.24
N SER A 42 6.37 -20.78 12.50
CA SER A 42 6.44 -19.96 13.70
C SER A 42 5.20 -19.08 13.72
N VAL A 43 4.29 -19.35 14.64
CA VAL A 43 3.13 -18.49 14.85
C VAL A 43 3.69 -17.12 15.20
N ARG A 44 3.47 -16.12 14.36
CA ARG A 44 3.82 -14.73 14.70
C ARG A 44 3.15 -14.43 16.02
N PRO A 45 3.87 -13.85 17.01
CA PRO A 45 3.23 -13.40 18.23
C PRO A 45 2.07 -12.48 17.85
N ALA A 46 0.89 -12.74 18.41
CA ALA A 46 -0.20 -11.78 18.27
C ALA A 46 0.28 -10.45 18.87
N PRO A 47 0.10 -9.32 18.19
CA PRO A 47 0.42 -8.02 18.77
C PRO A 47 -0.31 -7.88 20.11
N PRO A 48 0.30 -7.28 21.14
CA PRO A 48 -0.41 -7.05 22.41
C PRO A 48 -1.63 -6.18 22.15
N THR A 49 -2.77 -6.55 22.73
CA THR A 49 -3.96 -5.68 22.72
C THR A 49 -3.57 -4.37 23.38
N ARG A 50 -3.64 -3.27 22.65
CA ARG A 50 -3.31 -1.96 23.18
C ARG A 50 -4.55 -1.27 23.68
N ASP A 51 -4.44 -0.72 24.88
CA ASP A 51 -5.45 0.17 25.44
C ASP A 51 -5.08 1.61 25.13
N PRO A 52 -5.82 2.31 24.28
CA PRO A 52 -5.56 3.72 23.93
C PRO A 52 -5.72 4.68 25.10
N HIS A 53 -6.24 4.21 26.24
CA HIS A 53 -6.31 4.98 27.50
C HIS A 53 -5.04 4.83 28.35
N THR A 54 -4.08 4.02 27.93
CA THR A 54 -2.80 3.86 28.64
C THR A 54 -1.99 5.16 28.56
N SER A 55 -1.34 5.52 29.66
CA SER A 55 -0.45 6.69 29.70
C SER A 55 0.64 6.59 28.63
N GLY A 56 0.82 7.65 27.85
CA GLY A 56 1.77 7.71 26.73
C GLY A 56 1.11 7.61 25.36
N TYR A 57 -0.16 7.22 25.28
CA TYR A 57 -0.92 7.27 24.02
C TYR A 57 -1.58 8.64 23.82
N VAL A 58 -1.90 8.96 22.57
CA VAL A 58 -2.68 10.17 22.26
C VAL A 58 -4.06 10.09 22.89
N THR A 59 -4.48 11.17 23.50
CA THR A 59 -5.87 11.30 23.93
C THR A 59 -6.79 11.25 22.73
N ALA A 60 -7.72 10.32 22.73
CA ALA A 60 -8.64 10.09 21.61
C ALA A 60 -10.08 10.03 22.09
N LEU A 61 -11.01 10.45 21.21
CA LEU A 61 -12.44 10.33 21.45
C LEU A 61 -12.91 8.92 21.03
N GLU A 62 -13.41 8.16 22.00
CA GLU A 62 -14.05 6.87 21.71
C GLU A 62 -15.42 7.10 21.08
N LEU A 63 -15.64 6.49 19.91
CA LEU A 63 -16.89 6.58 19.18
C LEU A 63 -17.83 5.41 19.53
N PRO A 64 -19.15 5.60 19.41
CA PRO A 64 -20.08 4.48 19.48
C PRO A 64 -19.73 3.41 18.45
N ASP A 65 -19.84 2.14 18.82
CA ASP A 65 -19.49 1.01 17.96
C ASP A 65 -20.21 1.05 16.61
N GLY A 66 -19.47 0.83 15.54
CA GLY A 66 -19.96 0.87 14.16
C GLY A 66 -20.18 2.28 13.58
N THR A 67 -19.66 3.33 14.22
CA THR A 67 -19.74 4.71 13.72
C THR A 67 -18.39 5.24 13.27
N ASN A 68 -18.39 6.25 12.38
CA ASN A 68 -17.21 6.92 11.85
C ASN A 68 -16.97 8.28 12.54
N PRO A 69 -15.72 8.78 12.51
CA PRO A 69 -15.44 10.15 12.92
C PRO A 69 -16.19 11.16 12.05
N PRO A 70 -16.57 12.33 12.60
CA PRO A 70 -17.14 13.40 11.79
C PRO A 70 -16.14 13.88 10.72
N ALA A 71 -16.56 13.90 9.45
CA ALA A 71 -15.70 14.27 8.33
C ALA A 71 -15.22 15.74 8.32
N ASN A 72 -15.64 16.55 9.27
CA ASN A 72 -15.23 17.95 9.42
C ASN A 72 -14.44 18.23 10.70
N ALA A 73 -14.08 17.19 11.46
CA ALA A 73 -13.36 17.30 12.72
C ALA A 73 -11.92 16.79 12.61
N ASP A 74 -10.98 17.63 13.03
CA ASP A 74 -9.59 17.20 13.27
C ASP A 74 -9.50 16.47 14.63
N GLY A 75 -8.49 15.63 14.80
CA GLY A 75 -8.17 14.98 16.08
C GLY A 75 -8.05 13.46 16.00
N ASN A 76 -8.08 12.82 17.18
CA ASN A 76 -7.86 11.42 17.36
C ASN A 76 -9.17 10.72 17.75
N PHE A 77 -9.48 9.62 17.08
CA PHE A 77 -10.73 8.86 17.26
C PHE A 77 -10.46 7.38 17.43
N ILE A 78 -11.26 6.71 18.25
CA ILE A 78 -11.23 5.27 18.42
C ILE A 78 -12.53 4.70 17.87
N LEU A 79 -12.41 3.79 16.87
CA LEU A 79 -13.52 2.98 16.40
C LEU A 79 -13.72 1.75 17.30
N GLY A 80 -14.98 1.42 17.53
CA GLY A 80 -15.36 0.17 18.18
C GLY A 80 -15.00 -1.07 17.34
N PRO A 81 -15.18 -2.29 17.89
CA PRO A 81 -14.72 -3.54 17.28
C PRO A 81 -15.57 -4.04 16.10
N THR A 82 -16.70 -3.40 15.80
CA THR A 82 -17.60 -3.81 14.71
C THR A 82 -17.42 -2.94 13.49
N HIS A 83 -16.98 -3.55 12.39
CA HIS A 83 -16.73 -2.86 11.13
C HIS A 83 -17.75 -3.27 10.08
N LYS A 84 -18.67 -2.35 9.76
CA LYS A 84 -19.65 -2.53 8.69
C LYS A 84 -19.25 -1.65 7.51
N ALA A 85 -19.35 -2.24 6.32
CA ALA A 85 -19.17 -1.44 5.10
C ALA A 85 -20.23 -0.33 5.02
N GLU A 86 -19.79 0.89 4.74
CA GLU A 86 -20.69 1.99 4.43
C GLU A 86 -21.44 1.73 3.10
N PRO A 87 -22.64 2.30 2.91
CA PRO A 87 -23.38 2.12 1.68
C PRO A 87 -22.58 2.47 0.43
N GLU A 88 -21.76 3.52 0.51
CA GLU A 88 -20.91 4.00 -0.59
C GLU A 88 -19.79 3.02 -0.98
N ALA A 89 -19.46 2.05 -0.13
CA ALA A 89 -18.50 1.00 -0.45
C ALA A 89 -19.06 -0.07 -1.41
N SER A 90 -20.36 -0.02 -1.69
CA SER A 90 -21.07 -0.96 -2.57
C SER A 90 -21.53 -0.26 -3.85
N ALA A 91 -21.48 -0.99 -4.97
CA ALA A 91 -22.01 -0.47 -6.23
C ALA A 91 -23.53 -0.25 -6.14
N ASP A 92 -23.97 0.94 -6.49
CA ASP A 92 -25.39 1.29 -6.59
C ASP A 92 -25.74 1.48 -8.07
N ASN A 93 -26.67 0.67 -8.58
CA ASN A 93 -27.13 0.74 -9.98
C ASN A 93 -27.91 2.03 -10.31
N GLY A 94 -28.34 2.77 -9.30
CA GLY A 94 -28.98 4.10 -9.46
C GLY A 94 -28.00 5.26 -9.61
N VAL A 95 -26.70 5.00 -9.42
CA VAL A 95 -25.62 6.01 -9.42
C VAL A 95 -24.85 5.93 -10.73
N PRO A 96 -24.52 7.09 -11.37
CA PRO A 96 -23.67 7.12 -12.56
C PRO A 96 -22.30 6.51 -12.28
N GLN A 97 -21.95 5.46 -13.05
CA GLN A 97 -20.68 4.76 -12.90
C GLN A 97 -19.60 5.39 -13.79
N GLY A 98 -18.44 5.66 -13.23
CA GLY A 98 -17.28 6.14 -13.98
C GLY A 98 -16.71 5.07 -14.91
N THR A 99 -15.89 5.50 -15.85
CA THR A 99 -15.14 4.61 -16.74
C THR A 99 -13.76 4.32 -16.17
N VAL A 100 -13.40 3.06 -16.14
CA VAL A 100 -12.08 2.60 -15.71
C VAL A 100 -11.26 2.22 -16.94
N PHE A 101 -10.12 2.86 -17.09
CA PHE A 101 -9.14 2.60 -18.14
C PHE A 101 -7.88 1.99 -17.53
N GLU A 102 -7.12 1.28 -18.35
CA GLU A 102 -5.85 0.68 -17.94
C GLU A 102 -4.80 0.88 -19.03
N PHE A 103 -3.56 1.15 -18.62
CA PHE A 103 -2.40 1.13 -19.48
C PHE A 103 -1.18 0.59 -18.74
N THR A 104 -0.15 0.27 -19.47
CA THR A 104 1.11 -0.22 -18.90
C THR A 104 2.25 0.73 -19.21
N VAL A 105 3.20 0.78 -18.29
CA VAL A 105 4.48 1.49 -18.44
C VAL A 105 5.59 0.47 -18.28
N ASP A 106 6.41 0.29 -19.31
CA ASP A 106 7.58 -0.56 -19.22
C ASP A 106 8.69 0.17 -18.46
N SER A 107 9.21 -0.46 -17.43
CA SER A 107 10.26 0.14 -16.59
C SER A 107 11.53 0.43 -17.37
N ALA A 108 11.80 -0.30 -18.47
CA ALA A 108 12.91 -0.03 -19.36
C ALA A 108 12.86 1.38 -19.99
N ASP A 109 11.67 1.97 -20.14
CA ASP A 109 11.46 3.32 -20.65
C ASP A 109 11.47 4.37 -19.53
N SER A 110 11.42 3.95 -18.26
CA SER A 110 11.47 4.85 -17.11
C SER A 110 12.90 5.34 -16.85
N ARG A 111 13.05 6.65 -16.72
CA ARG A 111 14.31 7.28 -16.30
C ARG A 111 14.50 7.25 -14.79
N ILE A 112 13.41 7.06 -14.05
CA ILE A 112 13.40 7.14 -12.58
C ILE A 112 13.44 5.75 -11.98
N TYR A 113 12.63 4.80 -12.50
CA TYR A 113 12.49 3.44 -11.99
C TYR A 113 12.69 2.40 -13.10
N PRO A 114 13.93 2.14 -13.52
CA PRO A 114 14.23 1.17 -14.58
C PRO A 114 14.02 -0.30 -14.17
N GLY A 115 13.78 -0.53 -12.88
CA GLY A 115 13.48 -1.83 -12.30
C GLY A 115 14.67 -2.52 -11.64
N ILE A 116 14.43 -2.93 -10.39
CA ILE A 116 15.35 -3.77 -9.62
C ILE A 116 14.61 -4.94 -8.98
N ALA A 117 15.34 -6.01 -8.72
CA ALA A 117 14.90 -7.08 -7.84
C ALA A 117 15.96 -7.37 -6.78
N ARG A 118 15.51 -7.76 -5.60
CA ARG A 118 16.39 -8.18 -4.51
C ARG A 118 17.00 -9.54 -4.81
N GLU A 119 18.29 -9.71 -4.49
CA GLU A 119 18.93 -11.01 -4.54
C GLU A 119 18.28 -11.99 -3.57
N ALA A 120 18.12 -13.24 -4.01
CA ALA A 120 17.52 -14.28 -3.20
C ALA A 120 18.33 -14.49 -1.90
N ASN A 121 17.62 -14.73 -0.79
CA ASN A 121 18.19 -15.03 0.53
C ASN A 121 19.06 -13.92 1.16
N THR A 122 18.97 -12.70 0.69
CA THR A 122 19.71 -11.54 1.26
C THR A 122 18.88 -10.70 2.23
N PHE A 123 17.57 -10.93 2.33
CA PHE A 123 16.72 -10.19 3.24
C PHE A 123 16.83 -10.69 4.69
N GLY A 124 16.99 -9.75 5.62
CA GLY A 124 16.92 -10.05 7.04
C GLY A 124 18.21 -10.59 7.64
N THR A 125 19.36 -10.48 6.96
CA THR A 125 20.66 -10.79 7.55
C THR A 125 21.12 -9.60 8.42
N PRO A 126 21.29 -9.77 9.75
CA PRO A 126 21.82 -8.72 10.59
C PRO A 126 23.24 -8.32 10.17
N ASP A 127 23.56 -7.03 10.24
CA ASP A 127 24.93 -6.56 10.10
C ASP A 127 25.79 -7.12 11.25
N PRO A 128 26.89 -7.83 10.97
CA PRO A 128 27.76 -8.35 12.03
C PRO A 128 28.34 -7.27 12.95
N ALA A 129 28.49 -6.05 12.45
CA ALA A 129 29.00 -4.92 13.22
C ALA A 129 27.90 -4.20 14.02
N ASP A 130 26.66 -4.27 13.56
CA ASP A 130 25.49 -3.67 14.20
C ASP A 130 24.25 -4.58 13.99
N PRO A 131 23.95 -5.47 14.94
CA PRO A 131 22.82 -6.38 14.84
C PRO A 131 21.44 -5.70 14.79
N ALA A 132 21.34 -4.42 15.13
CA ALA A 132 20.14 -3.63 14.95
C ALA A 132 19.91 -3.21 13.48
N ARG A 133 20.93 -3.34 12.65
CA ARG A 133 20.89 -3.00 11.23
C ARG A 133 20.74 -4.25 10.37
N LEU A 134 19.74 -4.27 9.51
CA LEU A 134 19.68 -5.29 8.47
C LEU A 134 20.57 -4.90 7.28
N MET A 135 21.47 -5.80 6.92
CA MET A 135 22.12 -5.73 5.63
C MET A 135 21.16 -6.22 4.57
N VAL A 136 20.73 -5.33 3.71
CA VAL A 136 20.18 -5.69 2.41
C VAL A 136 21.27 -5.43 1.40
N THR A 137 21.91 -6.48 0.97
CA THR A 137 23.20 -6.31 0.36
C THR A 137 23.15 -6.12 -1.12
N THR A 138 22.16 -6.67 -1.84
CA THR A 138 22.24 -6.62 -3.31
C THR A 138 20.89 -6.69 -3.97
N SER A 139 20.61 -5.67 -4.76
CA SER A 139 19.62 -5.67 -5.82
C SER A 139 20.34 -5.77 -7.17
N HIS A 140 19.70 -6.41 -8.12
CA HIS A 140 20.14 -6.46 -9.51
C HIS A 140 19.11 -5.80 -10.42
N PRO A 141 19.49 -5.32 -11.61
CA PRO A 141 18.54 -4.83 -12.60
C PRO A 141 17.52 -5.90 -12.97
N ALA A 142 16.24 -5.56 -12.89
CA ALA A 142 15.12 -6.44 -13.21
C ALA A 142 13.98 -5.60 -13.80
N PRO A 143 13.99 -5.37 -15.11
CA PRO A 143 12.90 -4.65 -15.78
C PRO A 143 11.56 -5.34 -15.57
N TYR A 144 10.51 -4.54 -15.49
CA TYR A 144 9.14 -5.03 -15.28
C TYR A 144 8.14 -4.13 -16.01
N THR A 145 6.90 -4.59 -16.13
CA THR A 145 5.79 -3.81 -16.67
C THR A 145 4.88 -3.38 -15.55
N ARG A 146 4.68 -2.07 -15.40
CA ARG A 146 3.79 -1.46 -14.41
C ARG A 146 2.40 -1.29 -14.97
N HIS A 147 1.39 -1.68 -14.21
CA HIS A 147 -0.01 -1.40 -14.53
C HIS A 147 -0.45 -0.09 -13.89
N VAL A 148 -1.14 0.74 -14.67
CA VAL A 148 -1.77 1.96 -14.20
C VAL A 148 -3.24 1.92 -14.57
N THR A 149 -4.11 2.10 -13.57
CA THR A 149 -5.55 2.14 -13.73
C THR A 149 -6.05 3.55 -13.49
N VAL A 150 -6.87 4.07 -14.39
CA VAL A 150 -7.40 5.43 -14.36
C VAL A 150 -8.91 5.37 -14.32
N TYR A 151 -9.50 5.87 -13.24
CA TYR A 151 -10.93 6.08 -13.10
C TYR A 151 -11.29 7.51 -13.49
N VAL A 152 -12.22 7.65 -14.41
CA VAL A 152 -12.79 8.94 -14.84
C VAL A 152 -14.28 8.92 -14.54
N PRO A 153 -14.78 9.75 -13.61
CA PRO A 153 -16.19 9.75 -13.25
C PRO A 153 -17.07 10.17 -14.43
N GLN A 154 -18.29 9.65 -14.51
CA GLN A 154 -19.22 10.00 -15.59
C GLN A 154 -19.56 11.49 -15.63
N GLN A 155 -19.50 12.16 -14.48
CA GLN A 155 -19.74 13.61 -14.34
C GLN A 155 -18.60 14.48 -14.87
N TYR A 156 -17.45 13.88 -15.22
CA TYR A 156 -16.34 14.66 -15.76
C TYR A 156 -16.66 15.24 -17.14
N VAL A 157 -16.55 16.56 -17.25
CA VAL A 157 -16.75 17.26 -18.52
C VAL A 157 -15.39 17.37 -19.22
N ARG A 158 -15.29 16.74 -20.39
CA ARG A 158 -14.04 16.75 -21.19
C ARG A 158 -13.54 18.18 -21.42
N GLY A 159 -12.26 18.38 -21.15
CA GLY A 159 -11.60 19.69 -21.30
C GLY A 159 -11.63 20.57 -20.05
N THR A 160 -12.44 20.25 -19.03
CA THR A 160 -12.36 20.91 -17.73
C THR A 160 -11.18 20.38 -16.92
N VAL A 161 -10.67 21.21 -16.02
CA VAL A 161 -9.59 20.82 -15.11
C VAL A 161 -10.19 20.10 -13.91
N ALA A 162 -9.74 18.88 -13.64
CA ALA A 162 -10.20 18.06 -12.53
C ALA A 162 -9.16 17.93 -11.41
N PRO A 163 -9.58 17.96 -10.14
CA PRO A 163 -8.77 17.45 -9.03
C PRO A 163 -8.56 15.95 -9.20
N PHE A 164 -7.56 15.39 -8.50
CA PHE A 164 -7.27 13.97 -8.61
C PHE A 164 -6.64 13.37 -7.35
N ILE A 165 -6.73 12.05 -7.25
CA ILE A 165 -6.08 11.27 -6.21
C ILE A 165 -5.18 10.19 -6.84
N VAL A 166 -3.94 10.09 -6.35
CA VAL A 166 -2.99 9.04 -6.74
C VAL A 166 -2.95 7.97 -5.65
N GLY A 167 -3.27 6.74 -6.02
CA GLY A 167 -3.23 5.57 -5.13
C GLY A 167 -2.04 4.67 -5.43
N ALA A 168 -1.33 4.24 -4.39
CA ALA A 168 -0.30 3.21 -4.45
C ALA A 168 -0.91 1.80 -4.48
N ASP A 169 -0.14 0.80 -4.95
CA ASP A 169 -0.51 -0.62 -4.99
C ASP A 169 -1.80 -0.92 -5.78
N GLY A 170 -2.05 -0.17 -6.87
CA GLY A 170 -3.26 -0.34 -7.69
C GLY A 170 -3.43 -1.70 -8.36
N PRO A 171 -4.65 -2.01 -8.83
CA PRO A 171 -5.83 -1.13 -8.86
C PRO A 171 -6.64 -1.15 -7.56
N ASP A 172 -7.18 0.00 -7.14
CA ASP A 172 -8.11 0.11 -6.00
C ASP A 172 -9.57 0.28 -6.46
N ARG A 173 -10.23 -0.83 -6.75
CA ARG A 173 -11.62 -0.82 -7.22
C ARG A 173 -12.62 -0.35 -6.15
N GLY A 174 -12.28 -0.52 -4.86
CA GLY A 174 -13.10 -0.01 -3.76
C GLY A 174 -13.14 1.51 -3.74
N LEU A 175 -12.00 2.16 -4.03
CA LEU A 175 -11.94 3.62 -4.19
C LEU A 175 -12.86 4.09 -5.33
N PHE A 176 -12.82 3.41 -6.49
CA PHE A 176 -13.62 3.82 -7.65
C PHE A 176 -15.13 3.74 -7.37
N THR A 177 -15.58 2.64 -6.76
CA THR A 177 -16.97 2.47 -6.33
C THR A 177 -17.38 3.54 -5.31
N THR A 178 -16.55 3.81 -4.32
CA THR A 178 -16.82 4.86 -3.32
C THR A 178 -16.90 6.24 -3.97
N LEU A 179 -16.03 6.54 -4.95
CA LEU A 179 -16.07 7.80 -5.68
C LEU A 179 -17.33 7.97 -6.52
N ASP A 180 -17.84 6.91 -7.19
CA ASP A 180 -19.11 6.98 -7.92
C ASP A 180 -20.22 7.50 -7.01
N ASN A 181 -20.36 6.91 -5.82
CA ASN A 181 -21.40 7.26 -4.85
C ASN A 181 -21.20 8.67 -4.25
N LEU A 182 -19.97 9.00 -3.83
CA LEU A 182 -19.68 10.29 -3.21
C LEU A 182 -19.79 11.46 -4.20
N ILE A 183 -19.37 11.28 -5.44
CA ILE A 183 -19.49 12.29 -6.50
C ILE A 183 -20.97 12.51 -6.86
N ALA A 184 -21.76 11.44 -7.01
CA ALA A 184 -23.19 11.54 -7.26
C ALA A 184 -23.92 12.22 -6.11
N GLY A 185 -23.51 11.96 -4.86
CA GLY A 185 -24.02 12.62 -3.65
C GLY A 185 -23.47 14.03 -3.41
N HIS A 186 -22.63 14.55 -4.29
CA HIS A 186 -21.94 15.88 -4.13
C HIS A 186 -21.16 16.02 -2.82
N ARG A 187 -20.70 14.93 -2.25
CA ARG A 187 -19.93 14.90 -1.01
C ARG A 187 -18.43 15.16 -1.22
N VAL A 188 -17.94 14.89 -2.43
CA VAL A 188 -16.58 15.19 -2.88
C VAL A 188 -16.60 15.84 -4.26
N PRO A 189 -15.54 16.52 -4.70
CA PRO A 189 -15.50 17.09 -6.05
C PRO A 189 -15.51 16.01 -7.13
N VAL A 190 -15.92 16.37 -8.34
CA VAL A 190 -15.75 15.50 -9.52
C VAL A 190 -14.25 15.35 -9.78
N MET A 191 -13.68 14.20 -9.42
CA MET A 191 -12.25 13.96 -9.44
C MET A 191 -11.86 12.69 -10.19
N ILE A 192 -10.64 12.66 -10.69
CA ILE A 192 -10.02 11.50 -11.34
C ILE A 192 -9.25 10.71 -10.29
N ALA A 193 -9.32 9.37 -10.32
CA ALA A 193 -8.43 8.54 -9.51
C ALA A 193 -7.43 7.79 -10.40
N ILE A 194 -6.17 7.79 -9.99
CA ILE A 194 -5.05 7.16 -10.71
C ILE A 194 -4.40 6.17 -9.76
N SER A 195 -4.60 4.88 -10.04
CA SER A 195 -4.13 3.80 -9.19
C SER A 195 -2.92 3.13 -9.84
N ILE A 196 -1.76 3.26 -9.20
CA ILE A 196 -0.47 2.87 -9.78
C ILE A 196 0.02 1.59 -9.11
N GLY A 197 0.23 0.53 -9.90
CA GLY A 197 0.89 -0.69 -9.43
C GLY A 197 2.37 -0.46 -9.12
N ASN A 198 2.93 -1.26 -8.24
CA ASN A 198 4.37 -1.23 -7.92
C ASN A 198 5.16 -2.20 -8.80
N GLY A 199 6.49 -2.13 -8.72
CA GLY A 199 7.42 -3.00 -9.47
C GLY A 199 7.67 -4.36 -8.86
N GLY A 200 6.96 -4.70 -7.78
CA GLY A 200 7.04 -6.02 -7.14
C GLY A 200 8.01 -6.10 -5.98
N GLY A 201 7.92 -7.24 -5.30
CA GLY A 201 8.64 -7.49 -4.05
C GLY A 201 8.05 -6.73 -2.86
N ASP A 202 8.77 -6.77 -1.74
CA ASP A 202 8.40 -6.07 -0.51
C ASP A 202 9.64 -5.67 0.26
N ALA A 203 9.58 -4.52 0.95
CA ALA A 203 10.63 -3.95 1.79
C ALA A 203 11.98 -3.73 1.06
N GLN A 204 13.06 -3.66 1.82
CA GLN A 204 14.38 -3.27 1.34
C GLN A 204 14.89 -4.14 0.19
N GLY A 205 15.52 -3.52 -0.79
CA GLY A 205 16.14 -4.18 -1.95
C GLY A 205 15.19 -4.56 -3.07
N SER A 206 13.88 -4.52 -2.85
CA SER A 206 12.86 -4.71 -3.88
C SER A 206 12.55 -3.41 -4.62
N GLU A 207 11.92 -3.51 -5.79
CA GLU A 207 11.46 -2.32 -6.52
C GLU A 207 10.40 -1.57 -5.71
N ARG A 208 9.43 -2.26 -5.10
CA ARG A 208 8.43 -1.63 -4.24
C ARG A 208 9.07 -0.89 -3.06
N GLY A 209 10.13 -1.45 -2.45
CA GLY A 209 10.91 -0.77 -1.42
C GLY A 209 11.62 0.47 -1.95
N LEU A 210 12.20 0.40 -3.15
CA LEU A 210 12.81 1.55 -3.82
C LEU A 210 11.79 2.65 -4.14
N GLU A 211 10.59 2.28 -4.56
CA GLU A 211 9.52 3.22 -4.91
C GLU A 211 8.94 3.90 -3.67
N TYR A 212 8.61 3.13 -2.63
CA TYR A 212 7.77 3.59 -1.53
C TYR A 212 8.53 3.94 -0.26
N ASP A 213 9.67 3.28 -0.01
CA ASP A 213 10.44 3.47 1.23
C ASP A 213 11.67 4.36 1.02
N THR A 214 11.82 4.99 -0.15
CA THR A 214 12.84 6.01 -0.39
C THR A 214 12.43 7.32 0.26
N MET A 215 13.21 7.78 1.24
CA MET A 215 12.98 9.06 1.93
C MET A 215 13.39 10.26 1.06
N SER A 216 12.64 10.49 -0.02
CA SER A 216 12.86 11.58 -0.98
C SER A 216 11.62 11.87 -1.84
N GLY A 217 11.64 12.97 -2.61
CA GLY A 217 10.56 13.32 -3.56
C GLY A 217 10.51 12.49 -4.83
N ARG A 218 11.37 11.48 -4.97
CA ARG A 218 11.58 10.76 -6.24
C ARG A 218 10.31 10.09 -6.80
N TYR A 219 9.47 9.52 -5.93
CA TYR A 219 8.23 8.90 -6.40
C TYR A 219 7.20 9.93 -6.90
N ALA A 220 7.09 11.08 -6.23
CA ALA A 220 6.27 12.19 -6.72
C ALA A 220 6.77 12.68 -8.08
N GLU A 221 8.08 12.80 -8.27
CA GLU A 221 8.67 13.17 -9.55
C GLU A 221 8.38 12.15 -10.66
N PHE A 222 8.43 10.86 -10.34
CA PHE A 222 8.05 9.79 -11.27
C PHE A 222 6.59 9.96 -11.72
N VAL A 223 5.68 10.14 -10.77
CA VAL A 223 4.26 10.37 -11.07
C VAL A 223 4.08 11.59 -11.97
N GLU A 224 4.70 12.72 -11.62
CA GLU A 224 4.58 13.98 -12.38
C GLU A 224 5.15 13.89 -13.81
N LYS A 225 6.30 13.23 -13.96
CA LYS A 225 7.07 13.27 -15.21
C LYS A 225 6.75 12.12 -16.16
N GLU A 226 6.38 10.95 -15.60
CA GLU A 226 6.25 9.73 -16.39
C GLU A 226 4.82 9.16 -16.44
N VAL A 227 3.98 9.39 -15.40
CA VAL A 227 2.62 8.84 -15.35
C VAL A 227 1.56 9.86 -15.79
N LEU A 228 1.48 11.02 -15.12
CA LEU A 228 0.41 12.00 -15.38
C LEU A 228 0.34 12.47 -16.83
N PRO A 229 1.46 12.74 -17.56
CA PRO A 229 1.38 13.12 -18.95
C PRO A 229 0.76 12.06 -19.86
N GLN A 230 0.98 10.77 -19.55
CA GLN A 230 0.34 9.69 -20.29
C GLN A 230 -1.17 9.64 -20.01
N VAL A 231 -1.58 9.79 -18.74
CA VAL A 231 -2.99 9.86 -18.36
C VAL A 231 -3.71 11.00 -19.10
N GLU A 232 -3.15 12.22 -19.09
CA GLU A 232 -3.74 13.37 -19.76
C GLU A 232 -3.86 13.16 -21.28
N THR A 233 -2.81 12.60 -21.89
CA THR A 233 -2.74 12.41 -23.35
C THR A 233 -3.66 11.27 -23.81
N GLN A 234 -3.61 10.11 -23.16
CA GLN A 234 -4.33 8.91 -23.62
C GLN A 234 -5.84 9.03 -23.40
N TYR A 235 -6.25 9.64 -22.27
CA TYR A 235 -7.67 9.71 -21.89
C TYR A 235 -8.30 11.09 -22.11
N HIS A 236 -7.52 12.03 -22.65
CA HIS A 236 -7.96 13.39 -22.94
C HIS A 236 -8.59 14.08 -21.72
N VAL A 237 -8.00 13.88 -20.56
CA VAL A 237 -8.35 14.55 -19.31
C VAL A 237 -7.38 15.69 -19.03
N LYS A 238 -7.80 16.65 -18.20
CA LYS A 238 -6.93 17.72 -17.71
C LYS A 238 -6.86 17.63 -16.19
N LEU A 239 -5.66 17.47 -15.67
CA LEU A 239 -5.40 17.37 -14.24
C LEU A 239 -5.01 18.74 -13.67
N THR A 240 -5.53 19.06 -12.49
CA THR A 240 -5.22 20.33 -11.85
C THR A 240 -3.73 20.47 -11.53
N LYS A 241 -3.22 21.69 -11.59
CA LYS A 241 -1.90 22.05 -11.07
C LYS A 241 -1.98 22.69 -9.66
N ASP A 242 -3.17 22.91 -9.16
CA ASP A 242 -3.41 23.36 -7.78
C ASP A 242 -3.08 22.24 -6.80
N PRO A 243 -2.10 22.39 -5.90
CA PRO A 243 -1.73 21.35 -4.94
C PRO A 243 -2.86 20.99 -3.96
N ASP A 244 -3.80 21.90 -3.70
CA ASP A 244 -4.98 21.63 -2.87
C ASP A 244 -6.00 20.74 -3.59
N GLY A 245 -5.93 20.62 -4.90
CA GLY A 245 -6.71 19.71 -5.72
C GLY A 245 -6.04 18.36 -5.97
N ARG A 246 -4.97 18.03 -5.26
CA ARG A 246 -4.19 16.82 -5.47
C ARG A 246 -4.00 16.02 -4.18
N ALA A 247 -4.40 14.77 -4.23
CA ALA A 247 -4.30 13.84 -3.11
C ALA A 247 -3.42 12.64 -3.44
N THR A 248 -2.84 12.06 -2.38
CA THR A 248 -2.12 10.79 -2.40
C THR A 248 -2.72 9.83 -1.40
N MET A 249 -2.75 8.53 -1.71
CA MET A 249 -3.24 7.52 -0.77
C MET A 249 -2.52 6.19 -0.91
N GLY A 250 -2.55 5.41 0.16
CA GLY A 250 -2.04 4.05 0.17
C GLY A 250 -2.17 3.33 1.50
N GLY A 251 -1.80 2.07 1.49
CA GLY A 251 -1.71 1.23 2.69
C GLY A 251 -0.28 0.72 2.90
N SER A 252 0.11 0.47 4.15
CA SER A 252 1.46 -0.03 4.46
C SER A 252 2.56 0.89 3.92
N SER A 253 3.56 0.37 3.21
CA SER A 253 4.57 1.19 2.52
C SER A 253 3.95 2.16 1.50
N GLY A 254 2.82 1.81 0.86
CA GLY A 254 2.07 2.74 0.03
C GLY A 254 1.51 3.92 0.82
N GLY A 255 1.16 3.72 2.10
CA GLY A 255 0.73 4.79 3.01
C GLY A 255 1.87 5.74 3.39
N SER A 256 3.05 5.22 3.77
CA SER A 256 4.23 6.06 3.98
C SER A 256 4.64 6.78 2.70
N CYS A 257 4.60 6.11 1.54
CA CYS A 257 4.86 6.73 0.25
C CYS A 257 3.93 7.92 -0.02
N ALA A 258 2.63 7.79 0.28
CA ALA A 258 1.67 8.88 0.12
C ALA A 258 2.07 10.12 0.94
N LEU A 259 2.53 9.94 2.19
CA LEU A 259 3.05 11.06 2.98
C LEU A 259 4.40 11.55 2.46
N ILE A 260 5.32 10.66 2.08
CA ILE A 260 6.63 11.01 1.52
C ILE A 260 6.48 11.91 0.28
N MET A 261 5.56 11.57 -0.63
CA MET A 261 5.25 12.42 -1.79
C MET A 261 4.86 13.83 -1.38
N ALA A 262 3.89 13.97 -0.49
CA ALA A 262 3.38 15.26 -0.04
C ALA A 262 4.40 16.00 0.85
N TRP A 263 5.20 15.30 1.62
CA TRP A 263 6.22 15.90 2.49
C TRP A 263 7.34 16.58 1.69
N TYR A 264 7.87 15.87 0.69
CA TYR A 264 8.97 16.39 -0.13
C TYR A 264 8.49 17.32 -1.24
N HIS A 265 7.21 17.24 -1.62
CA HIS A 265 6.59 18.04 -2.67
C HIS A 265 5.23 18.61 -2.27
N ALA A 266 5.20 19.39 -1.16
CA ALA A 266 3.97 20.06 -0.71
C ALA A 266 3.46 21.12 -1.69
N GLU A 267 4.30 21.54 -2.64
CA GLU A 267 3.91 22.36 -3.78
C GLU A 267 3.16 21.59 -4.87
N LEU A 268 3.20 20.24 -4.82
CA LEU A 268 2.47 19.36 -5.73
C LEU A 268 1.27 18.69 -5.07
N TYR A 269 1.42 18.18 -3.84
CA TYR A 269 0.39 17.39 -3.14
C TYR A 269 0.19 17.89 -1.72
N ARG A 270 -1.07 18.08 -1.31
CA ARG A 270 -1.39 18.57 0.04
C ARG A 270 -2.37 17.71 0.80
N ARG A 271 -2.94 16.68 0.19
CA ARG A 271 -3.94 15.81 0.79
C ARG A 271 -3.42 14.39 0.85
N VAL A 272 -3.37 13.79 2.04
CA VAL A 272 -2.74 12.48 2.30
C VAL A 272 -3.71 11.58 3.03
N LEU A 273 -3.94 10.37 2.51
CA LEU A 273 -4.78 9.35 3.12
C LEU A 273 -3.99 8.06 3.29
N THR A 274 -3.88 7.55 4.53
CA THR A 274 -3.07 6.37 4.82
C THR A 274 -3.79 5.35 5.69
N TYR A 275 -3.69 4.08 5.31
CA TYR A 275 -4.10 2.95 6.12
C TYR A 275 -2.86 2.19 6.57
N SER A 276 -2.68 1.98 7.86
CA SER A 276 -1.53 1.25 8.42
C SER A 276 -0.19 1.75 7.89
N GLY A 277 0.01 3.07 7.81
CA GLY A 277 1.21 3.67 7.20
C GLY A 277 2.49 3.11 7.81
N THR A 278 3.45 2.73 6.96
CA THR A 278 4.75 2.20 7.38
C THR A 278 5.66 3.34 7.87
N TYR A 279 5.33 3.92 9.03
CA TYR A 279 6.12 4.96 9.68
C TYR A 279 7.18 4.39 10.63
N VAL A 280 7.54 3.13 10.42
CA VAL A 280 8.56 2.37 11.15
C VAL A 280 9.95 2.59 10.54
N ASN A 281 10.98 2.02 11.19
CA ASN A 281 12.35 2.05 10.67
C ASN A 281 12.50 1.18 9.41
N GLN A 282 12.04 1.72 8.29
CA GLN A 282 12.12 1.07 6.99
C GLN A 282 12.44 2.11 5.91
N GLN A 283 13.51 1.86 5.15
CA GLN A 283 13.84 2.64 3.94
C GLN A 283 14.70 1.83 2.98
N TRP A 284 14.67 2.22 1.73
CA TRP A 284 15.57 1.72 0.69
C TRP A 284 15.73 2.74 -0.45
N PRO A 285 16.95 3.08 -0.91
CA PRO A 285 18.23 2.72 -0.28
C PRO A 285 18.44 3.44 1.07
N TYR A 286 19.44 3.00 1.84
CA TYR A 286 19.81 3.66 3.08
C TYR A 286 20.22 5.12 2.83
N ASN A 287 19.72 6.02 3.66
CA ASN A 287 20.05 7.44 3.64
C ASN A 287 20.47 7.89 5.03
N ALA A 288 21.72 8.30 5.17
CA ALA A 288 22.28 8.74 6.46
C ALA A 288 21.63 10.03 7.03
N LYS A 289 20.86 10.77 6.24
CA LYS A 289 20.09 11.93 6.71
C LYS A 289 18.76 11.54 7.36
N THR A 290 18.29 10.36 7.09
CA THR A 290 17.09 9.76 7.65
C THR A 290 17.40 8.30 8.02
N PRO A 291 18.30 8.06 9.00
CA PRO A 291 18.87 6.74 9.27
C PRO A 291 17.80 5.69 9.63
N HIS A 292 16.68 6.13 10.19
CA HIS A 292 15.56 5.28 10.58
C HIS A 292 14.37 5.35 9.58
N GLY A 293 14.62 5.74 8.33
CA GLY A 293 13.58 5.76 7.31
C GLY A 293 12.37 6.61 7.67
N ALA A 294 11.16 6.06 7.50
CA ALA A 294 9.92 6.80 7.78
C ALA A 294 9.65 7.03 9.28
N TRP A 295 10.35 6.34 10.18
CA TRP A 295 10.34 6.64 11.62
C TRP A 295 10.79 8.09 11.90
N GLU A 296 11.67 8.62 11.07
CA GLU A 296 12.17 10.00 11.18
C GLU A 296 11.06 11.07 11.07
N PHE A 297 9.90 10.74 10.51
CA PHE A 297 8.80 11.70 10.43
C PHE A 297 8.39 12.18 11.80
N HIS A 298 8.12 11.28 12.73
CA HIS A 298 7.67 11.67 14.07
C HIS A 298 8.85 11.97 15.03
N GLU A 299 10.02 11.37 14.82
CA GLU A 299 11.17 11.60 15.69
C GLU A 299 11.85 12.95 15.40
N HIS A 300 12.03 13.32 14.13
CA HIS A 300 12.83 14.47 13.74
C HIS A 300 12.21 15.39 12.69
N LEU A 301 11.66 14.85 11.61
CA LEU A 301 11.29 15.67 10.44
C LEU A 301 10.14 16.62 10.74
N ILE A 302 9.03 16.12 11.27
CA ILE A 302 7.88 16.96 11.61
C ILE A 302 8.20 17.90 12.77
N PRO A 303 8.79 17.44 13.90
CA PRO A 303 9.14 18.33 15.01
C PRO A 303 10.05 19.50 14.63
N ASN A 304 11.05 19.26 13.78
CA ASN A 304 12.09 20.22 13.45
C ASN A 304 11.83 21.05 12.17
N SER A 305 10.69 20.82 11.48
CA SER A 305 10.35 21.56 10.27
C SER A 305 9.23 22.57 10.53
N PRO A 306 9.13 23.65 9.75
CA PRO A 306 7.92 24.46 9.68
C PRO A 306 6.71 23.61 9.28
N THR A 307 5.54 23.91 9.84
CA THR A 307 4.29 23.24 9.46
C THR A 307 4.04 23.40 7.96
N LYS A 308 3.85 22.29 7.27
CA LYS A 308 3.52 22.26 5.85
C LYS A 308 1.99 22.34 5.67
N PRO A 309 1.49 22.87 4.56
CA PRO A 309 0.05 22.99 4.31
C PRO A 309 -0.56 21.64 3.91
N LEU A 310 -0.45 20.63 4.76
CA LEU A 310 -0.96 19.29 4.52
C LEU A 310 -2.24 19.04 5.32
N ARG A 311 -3.19 18.32 4.70
CA ARG A 311 -4.33 17.69 5.37
C ARG A 311 -4.14 16.19 5.31
N ILE A 312 -4.15 15.53 6.47
CA ILE A 312 -3.73 14.14 6.60
C ILE A 312 -4.84 13.33 7.28
N TRP A 313 -5.22 12.23 6.66
CA TRP A 313 -6.06 11.21 7.28
C TRP A 313 -5.25 9.93 7.46
N MET A 314 -5.30 9.36 8.67
CA MET A 314 -4.50 8.19 9.04
C MET A 314 -5.36 7.18 9.81
N GLU A 315 -5.14 5.89 9.55
CA GLU A 315 -5.74 4.80 10.32
C GLU A 315 -4.68 3.76 10.67
N VAL A 316 -4.86 3.13 11.84
CA VAL A 316 -4.11 1.94 12.26
C VAL A 316 -5.01 1.01 13.08
N GLY A 317 -4.89 -0.30 12.84
CA GLY A 317 -5.59 -1.30 13.61
C GLY A 317 -4.90 -1.64 14.94
N ASP A 318 -5.67 -2.00 15.98
CA ASP A 318 -5.14 -2.40 17.29
C ASP A 318 -4.28 -3.69 17.25
N ARG A 319 -4.40 -4.48 16.18
CA ARG A 319 -3.65 -5.71 15.92
C ARG A 319 -2.76 -5.59 14.68
N ASP A 320 -2.32 -4.38 14.39
CA ASP A 320 -1.41 -4.11 13.27
C ASP A 320 -0.04 -4.78 13.49
N LEU A 321 0.83 -4.73 12.50
CA LEU A 321 2.10 -5.44 12.50
C LEU A 321 3.00 -5.02 13.67
N LEU A 322 3.57 -6.03 14.30
CA LEU A 322 4.62 -5.89 15.27
C LEU A 322 5.77 -6.83 14.88
N ASN A 323 6.88 -6.26 14.49
CA ASN A 323 8.06 -7.01 14.06
C ASN A 323 9.28 -6.72 14.97
N PRO A 324 9.25 -7.04 16.26
CA PRO A 324 10.29 -6.63 17.24
C PRO A 324 11.66 -7.24 16.95
N ASN A 325 11.71 -8.29 16.14
CA ASN A 325 12.93 -9.01 15.80
C ASN A 325 13.54 -8.59 14.46
N VAL A 326 12.91 -7.69 13.71
CA VAL A 326 13.39 -7.25 12.40
C VAL A 326 14.48 -6.28 12.75
N MET A 327 15.08 -5.73 13.29
CA MET A 327 16.23 -4.88 13.56
C MET A 327 16.57 -4.76 15.05
N ARG A 328 15.73 -5.29 15.93
CA ARG A 328 15.90 -5.26 17.39
C ARG A 328 16.07 -3.85 18.00
N ASP A 329 15.50 -2.86 17.29
CA ASP A 329 15.60 -1.44 17.63
C ASP A 329 14.32 -0.88 18.26
N ASN A 330 13.29 -1.71 18.40
CA ASN A 330 11.93 -1.34 18.85
C ASN A 330 11.21 -0.31 17.96
N MET A 331 11.67 -0.11 16.72
CA MET A 331 11.11 0.85 15.77
C MET A 331 10.23 0.16 14.70
N HIS A 332 9.77 -1.08 14.95
CA HIS A 332 8.98 -1.89 14.02
C HIS A 332 7.61 -2.27 14.60
N ASP A 333 6.98 -1.35 15.31
CA ASP A 333 5.62 -1.42 15.79
C ASP A 333 4.77 -0.40 15.06
N TRP A 334 3.89 -0.87 14.15
CA TRP A 334 3.04 0.02 13.34
C TRP A 334 2.06 0.83 14.18
N VAL A 335 1.56 0.28 15.28
CA VAL A 335 0.63 1.00 16.17
C VAL A 335 1.36 2.17 16.82
N VAL A 336 2.52 1.93 17.45
CA VAL A 336 3.32 2.98 18.07
C VAL A 336 3.70 4.05 17.05
N ALA A 337 4.22 3.64 15.89
CA ALA A 337 4.66 4.57 14.87
C ALA A 337 3.53 5.50 14.37
N ASN A 338 2.31 4.96 14.20
CA ASN A 338 1.16 5.77 13.77
C ASN A 338 0.62 6.66 14.91
N GLU A 339 0.67 6.20 16.17
CA GLU A 339 0.32 7.03 17.33
C GLU A 339 1.30 8.18 17.52
N ASP A 340 2.61 7.91 17.40
CA ASP A 340 3.65 8.94 17.48
C ASP A 340 3.49 9.97 16.35
N MET A 341 3.11 9.52 15.15
CA MET A 341 2.73 10.43 14.06
C MET A 341 1.58 11.34 14.48
N ALA A 342 0.51 10.80 15.05
CA ALA A 342 -0.64 11.59 15.51
C ALA A 342 -0.24 12.63 16.58
N GLN A 343 0.65 12.25 17.51
CA GLN A 343 1.16 13.16 18.55
C GLN A 343 1.89 14.36 17.95
N VAL A 344 2.82 14.12 17.02
CA VAL A 344 3.60 15.23 16.44
C VAL A 344 2.76 16.09 15.50
N LEU A 345 1.80 15.52 14.78
CA LEU A 345 0.86 16.27 13.97
C LEU A 345 -0.01 17.20 14.82
N ALA A 346 -0.52 16.70 15.96
CA ALA A 346 -1.25 17.51 16.95
C ALA A 346 -0.39 18.64 17.49
N ALA A 347 0.83 18.33 17.94
CA ALA A 347 1.76 19.30 18.52
C ALA A 347 2.15 20.42 17.54
N LYS A 348 2.18 20.12 16.23
CA LYS A 348 2.50 21.07 15.16
C LYS A 348 1.29 21.79 14.58
N GLY A 349 0.06 21.47 15.04
CA GLY A 349 -1.17 22.08 14.58
C GLY A 349 -1.55 21.77 13.12
N TYR A 350 -1.27 20.56 12.67
CA TYR A 350 -1.72 20.10 11.35
C TYR A 350 -3.24 19.90 11.34
N HIS A 351 -3.86 20.04 10.17
CA HIS A 351 -5.16 19.48 9.91
C HIS A 351 -5.01 17.97 9.70
N TYR A 352 -5.36 17.18 10.71
CA TYR A 352 -5.25 15.73 10.63
C TYR A 352 -6.41 15.05 11.35
N GLN A 353 -6.72 13.84 10.90
CA GLN A 353 -7.62 12.92 11.57
C GLN A 353 -6.91 11.58 11.71
N PHE A 354 -6.76 11.12 12.95
CA PHE A 354 -6.19 9.82 13.27
C PHE A 354 -7.28 8.90 13.81
N VAL A 355 -7.36 7.70 13.23
CA VAL A 355 -8.35 6.68 13.53
C VAL A 355 -7.66 5.42 14.04
N PHE A 356 -7.87 5.11 15.32
CA PHE A 356 -7.45 3.86 15.91
C PHE A 356 -8.61 2.87 15.85
N ALA A 357 -8.48 1.77 15.09
CA ALA A 357 -9.55 0.82 14.89
C ALA A 357 -9.36 -0.42 15.77
N ARG A 358 -10.33 -0.71 16.65
CA ARG A 358 -10.34 -1.93 17.48
C ARG A 358 -10.69 -3.13 16.61
N ASN A 359 -10.17 -4.31 16.98
CA ASN A 359 -10.40 -5.59 16.28
C ASN A 359 -9.97 -5.56 14.81
N ALA A 360 -8.96 -4.77 14.47
CA ALA A 360 -8.46 -4.55 13.14
C ALA A 360 -6.98 -4.95 12.99
N GLY A 361 -6.64 -5.53 11.85
CA GLY A 361 -5.26 -5.89 11.49
C GLY A 361 -4.63 -4.90 10.53
N HIS A 362 -3.53 -5.32 9.91
CA HIS A 362 -2.78 -4.51 8.96
C HIS A 362 -3.58 -4.24 7.68
N VAL A 363 -3.78 -2.97 7.35
CA VAL A 363 -4.59 -2.52 6.19
C VAL A 363 -5.93 -3.26 6.15
N ASP A 364 -6.66 -3.23 7.27
CA ASP A 364 -7.86 -4.04 7.44
C ASP A 364 -8.95 -3.64 6.43
N ARG A 365 -9.38 -4.64 5.65
CA ARG A 365 -10.37 -4.42 4.60
C ARG A 365 -11.72 -3.94 5.14
N ALA A 366 -12.16 -4.49 6.28
CA ALA A 366 -13.46 -4.13 6.84
C ALA A 366 -13.44 -2.69 7.38
N VAL A 367 -12.34 -2.29 8.03
CA VAL A 367 -12.12 -0.90 8.46
C VAL A 367 -12.10 0.03 7.25
N LYS A 368 -11.39 -0.33 6.18
CA LYS A 368 -11.37 0.49 4.96
C LYS A 368 -12.77 0.62 4.35
N GLN A 369 -13.55 -0.44 4.29
CA GLN A 369 -14.93 -0.40 3.78
C GLN A 369 -15.87 0.44 4.68
N GLN A 370 -15.61 0.51 5.98
CA GLN A 370 -16.33 1.38 6.91
C GLN A 370 -15.93 2.84 6.75
N THR A 371 -14.63 3.14 6.62
CA THR A 371 -14.12 4.50 6.84
C THR A 371 -13.85 5.30 5.58
N LEU A 372 -13.66 4.64 4.41
CA LEU A 372 -13.15 5.30 3.20
C LEU A 372 -14.03 6.47 2.74
N SER A 373 -15.35 6.36 2.85
CA SER A 373 -16.29 7.42 2.48
C SER A 373 -16.04 8.69 3.28
N GLU A 374 -16.05 8.58 4.63
CA GLU A 374 -15.85 9.72 5.50
C GLU A 374 -14.41 10.24 5.46
N ALA A 375 -13.43 9.35 5.29
CA ALA A 375 -12.03 9.71 5.09
C ALA A 375 -11.83 10.57 3.83
N LEU A 376 -12.47 10.22 2.72
CA LEU A 376 -12.44 11.03 1.50
C LEU A 376 -13.15 12.38 1.69
N VAL A 377 -14.29 12.40 2.35
CA VAL A 377 -15.00 13.67 2.64
C VAL A 377 -14.14 14.57 3.55
N TYR A 378 -13.52 14.02 4.59
CA TYR A 378 -12.56 14.74 5.42
C TYR A 378 -11.37 15.25 4.60
N LEU A 379 -10.81 14.40 3.75
CA LEU A 379 -9.64 14.74 2.94
C LEU A 379 -9.93 15.91 1.99
N TRP A 380 -11.11 15.93 1.38
CA TRP A 380 -11.53 16.98 0.43
C TRP A 380 -12.23 18.17 1.07
N HIS A 381 -12.33 18.20 2.40
CA HIS A 381 -12.91 19.35 3.11
C HIS A 381 -12.21 20.66 2.72
N GLY A 382 -13.01 21.69 2.42
CA GLY A 382 -12.52 23.01 2.02
C GLY A 382 -12.10 23.14 0.54
N TYR A 383 -12.07 22.06 -0.24
CA TYR A 383 -11.91 22.15 -1.68
C TYR A 383 -13.29 22.30 -2.35
N PRO A 384 -13.42 23.18 -3.38
CA PRO A 384 -14.72 23.39 -4.02
C PRO A 384 -15.28 22.11 -4.62
N SER A 385 -16.47 21.68 -4.20
CA SER A 385 -17.24 20.68 -4.93
C SER A 385 -17.81 21.37 -6.17
N SER A 386 -17.50 20.87 -7.35
CA SER A 386 -18.04 21.35 -8.62
C SER A 386 -19.58 21.24 -8.60
N GLY A 387 -20.27 22.36 -8.41
CA GLY A 387 -21.75 22.36 -8.32
C GLY A 387 -22.36 23.62 -7.69
N LYS A 388 -21.58 24.71 -7.49
CA LYS A 388 -22.18 26.01 -7.15
C LYS A 388 -21.87 27.03 -8.22
#